data_faedc21ad785862c5714baf5e65a7cfc
#
_entry.id   faedc21ad785862c5714baf5e65a7cfc
#
_cell.length_a   1.000
_cell.length_b   1.000
_cell.length_c   1.000
_cell.angle_alpha   90.00
_cell.angle_beta   90.00
_cell.angle_gamma   90.00
#
_symmetry.space_group_name_H-M   'P 1'
#
loop_
_entity.id
_entity.type
_entity.pdbx_description
1 polymer ?
#
loop_
_entity_poly.entity_id
_entity_poly.type
_entity_poly.pdbx_seq_one_letter_code
_entity_poly.pdbx_strand_id
1 'polypeptide(L)'
;ELKKTVLFGDLFELYGKLLSPSQQQVANLYFNDDLTLSEIAEIVNVSRQAIFDSLKKSEKKLLEIESKVGALKIISELKKG
;
A
#
# COMPACT_ATOMS: atom_id res chain seq x y z
N GLU A 1 -13.81 3.09 3.97
CA GLU A 1 -12.89 4.21 3.99
C GLU A 1 -11.44 3.76 4.01
N LEU A 2 -10.58 4.45 3.27
CA LEU A 2 -9.15 4.12 3.23
C LEU A 2 -8.44 4.78 4.41
N LYS A 3 -7.68 3.99 5.16
CA LYS A 3 -6.87 4.48 6.26
C LYS A 3 -5.40 4.14 6.02
N LYS A 4 -4.54 5.13 6.24
CA LYS A 4 -3.09 4.95 6.18
C LYS A 4 -2.62 4.35 7.49
N THR A 5 -2.69 3.03 7.60
CA THR A 5 -2.35 2.30 8.83
C THR A 5 -0.92 1.79 8.79
N VAL A 6 -0.37 1.49 9.98
CA VAL A 6 0.94 0.85 10.10
C VAL A 6 0.94 -0.47 9.35
N LEU A 7 -0.15 -1.23 9.46
CA LEU A 7 -0.27 -2.52 8.76
C LEU A 7 -0.14 -2.35 7.24
N PHE A 8 -0.86 -1.40 6.66
CA PHE A 8 -0.80 -1.16 5.21
C PHE A 8 0.62 -0.77 4.78
N GLY A 9 1.27 0.13 5.54
CA GLY A 9 2.64 0.54 5.27
C GLY A 9 3.63 -0.62 5.35
N ASP A 10 3.50 -1.47 6.37
CA ASP A 10 4.35 -2.64 6.53
C ASP A 10 4.17 -3.64 5.38
N LEU A 11 2.92 -3.86 4.96
CA LEU A 11 2.63 -4.74 3.85
C LEU A 11 3.22 -4.20 2.55
N PHE A 12 3.14 -2.88 2.34
CA PHE A 12 3.72 -2.26 1.15
C PHE A 12 5.24 -2.39 1.16
N GLU A 13 5.87 -2.22 2.31
CA GLU A 13 7.33 -2.38 2.42
C GLU A 13 7.77 -3.81 2.07
N LEU A 14 7.03 -4.81 2.52
CA LEU A 14 7.36 -6.21 2.27
C LEU A 14 7.04 -6.65 0.84
N TYR A 15 5.87 -6.28 0.33
CA TYR A 15 5.33 -6.85 -0.90
C TYR A 15 5.05 -5.85 -2.01
N GLY A 16 5.40 -4.58 -1.80
CA GLY A 16 5.06 -3.53 -2.77
C GLY A 16 5.56 -3.79 -4.18
N LYS A 17 6.70 -4.46 -4.32
CA LYS A 17 7.26 -4.77 -5.63
C LYS A 17 6.43 -5.76 -6.44
N LEU A 18 5.48 -6.43 -5.78
CA LEU A 18 4.56 -7.37 -6.44
C LEU A 18 3.32 -6.66 -6.99
N LEU A 19 3.15 -5.38 -6.67
CA LEU A 19 2.10 -4.56 -7.25
C LEU A 19 2.47 -4.16 -8.68
N SER A 20 1.47 -3.76 -9.47
CA SER A 20 1.75 -3.23 -10.81
C SER A 20 2.56 -1.94 -10.73
N PRO A 21 3.31 -1.55 -11.79
CA PRO A 21 4.07 -0.30 -11.76
C PRO A 21 3.23 0.92 -11.40
N SER A 22 2.01 1.00 -11.90
CA SER A 22 1.09 2.09 -11.60
C SER A 22 0.71 2.09 -10.11
N GLN A 23 0.41 0.94 -9.55
CA GLN A 23 0.07 0.82 -8.13
C GLN A 23 1.27 1.15 -7.25
N GLN A 24 2.47 0.72 -7.65
CA GLN A 24 3.69 1.05 -6.92
C GLN A 24 3.91 2.56 -6.87
N GLN A 25 3.74 3.25 -7.99
CA GLN A 25 3.91 4.70 -8.06
C GLN A 25 2.96 5.41 -7.10
N VAL A 26 1.68 5.08 -7.15
CA VAL A 26 0.66 5.70 -6.29
C VAL A 26 0.95 5.41 -4.81
N ALA A 27 1.27 4.16 -4.49
CA ALA A 27 1.56 3.78 -3.11
C ALA A 27 2.82 4.45 -2.57
N ASN A 28 3.86 4.62 -3.39
CA ASN A 28 5.07 5.35 -3.00
C ASN A 28 4.76 6.80 -2.66
N LEU A 29 3.98 7.48 -3.51
CA LEU A 29 3.60 8.86 -3.25
C LEU A 29 2.80 8.98 -1.95
N TYR A 30 1.95 7.99 -1.68
CA TYR A 30 1.11 7.99 -0.50
C TYR A 30 1.90 7.68 0.79
N PHE A 31 2.74 6.65 0.79
CA PHE A 31 3.45 6.21 1.99
C PHE A 31 4.79 6.90 2.20
N ASN A 32 5.58 7.06 1.16
CA ASN A 32 6.94 7.60 1.30
C ASN A 32 6.98 9.13 1.21
N ASP A 33 6.17 9.71 0.33
CA ASP A 33 6.14 11.17 0.16
C ASP A 33 5.04 11.84 0.97
N ASP A 34 4.21 11.04 1.64
CA ASP A 34 3.15 11.52 2.55
C ASP A 34 2.17 12.49 1.89
N LEU A 35 1.84 12.24 0.62
CA LEU A 35 0.93 13.10 -0.11
C LEU A 35 -0.53 12.71 0.10
N THR A 36 -1.42 13.69 -0.04
CA THR A 36 -2.86 13.44 0.02
C THR A 36 -3.34 12.80 -1.28
N LEU A 37 -4.53 12.22 -1.27
CA LEU A 37 -5.12 11.63 -2.48
C LEU A 37 -5.27 12.67 -3.58
N SER A 38 -5.66 13.90 -3.22
CA SER A 38 -5.79 14.99 -4.19
C SER A 38 -4.46 15.37 -4.82
N GLU A 39 -3.41 15.45 -4.02
CA GLU A 39 -2.07 15.77 -4.51
C GLU A 39 -1.57 14.70 -5.47
N ILE A 40 -1.76 13.43 -5.12
CA ILE A 40 -1.37 12.32 -5.97
C ILE A 40 -2.15 12.36 -7.29
N ALA A 41 -3.46 12.62 -7.22
CA ALA A 41 -4.32 12.70 -8.39
C ALA A 41 -3.82 13.75 -9.38
N GLU A 42 -3.35 14.90 -8.87
CA GLU A 42 -2.78 15.94 -9.71
C GLU A 42 -1.47 15.49 -10.37
N ILE A 43 -0.59 14.84 -9.60
CA ILE A 43 0.71 14.40 -10.10
C ILE A 43 0.55 13.38 -11.22
N VAL A 44 -0.31 12.39 -11.03
CA VAL A 44 -0.47 11.31 -12.02
C VAL A 44 -1.58 11.58 -13.03
N ASN A 45 -2.22 12.75 -12.92
CA ASN A 45 -3.24 13.24 -13.86
C ASN A 45 -4.45 12.31 -13.99
N VAL A 46 -5.02 11.93 -12.87
CA VAL A 46 -6.26 11.14 -12.80
C VAL A 46 -7.17 11.75 -11.72
N SER A 47 -8.37 11.21 -11.57
CA SER A 47 -9.29 11.70 -10.53
C SER A 47 -8.86 11.25 -9.15
N ARG A 48 -9.30 11.98 -8.12
CA ARG A 48 -9.08 11.59 -6.73
C ARG A 48 -9.69 10.20 -6.46
N GLN A 49 -10.87 9.94 -7.03
CA GLN A 49 -11.54 8.66 -6.86
C GLN A 49 -10.69 7.52 -7.45
N ALA A 50 -10.03 7.75 -8.58
CA ALA A 50 -9.15 6.75 -9.19
C ALA A 50 -7.98 6.41 -8.27
N ILE A 51 -7.44 7.41 -7.57
CA ILE A 51 -6.36 7.18 -6.59
C ILE A 51 -6.88 6.36 -5.41
N PHE A 52 -8.05 6.73 -4.87
CA PHE A 52 -8.67 5.97 -3.80
C PHE A 52 -8.85 4.50 -4.19
N ASP A 53 -9.42 4.26 -5.36
CA ASP A 53 -9.65 2.89 -5.86
C ASP A 53 -8.35 2.12 -6.05
N SER A 54 -7.33 2.78 -6.58
CA SER A 54 -6.00 2.17 -6.78
C SER A 54 -5.40 1.72 -5.45
N LEU A 55 -5.47 2.57 -4.42
CA LEU A 55 -4.95 2.23 -3.09
C LEU A 55 -5.76 1.12 -2.43
N LYS A 56 -7.08 1.11 -2.61
CA LYS A 56 -7.93 0.04 -2.05
C LYS A 56 -7.60 -1.31 -2.71
N LYS A 57 -7.41 -1.33 -4.02
CA LYS A 57 -7.03 -2.55 -4.74
C LYS A 57 -5.64 -3.02 -4.33
N SER A 58 -4.71 -2.08 -4.14
CA SER A 58 -3.35 -2.39 -3.69
C SER A 58 -3.38 -3.02 -2.30
N GLU A 59 -4.13 -2.43 -1.37
CA GLU A 59 -4.28 -2.96 -0.02
C GLU A 59 -4.82 -4.39 -0.04
N LYS A 60 -5.88 -4.62 -0.82
CA LYS A 60 -6.48 -5.94 -0.95
C LYS A 60 -5.47 -6.96 -1.47
N LYS A 61 -4.71 -6.59 -2.50
CA LYS A 61 -3.70 -7.48 -3.08
C LYS A 61 -2.60 -7.81 -2.07
N LEU A 62 -2.13 -6.80 -1.32
CA LEU A 62 -1.11 -7.00 -0.30
C LEU A 62 -1.59 -7.92 0.80
N LEU A 63 -2.84 -7.78 1.24
CA LEU A 63 -3.43 -8.66 2.24
C LEU A 63 -3.56 -10.11 1.72
N GLU A 64 -3.92 -10.28 0.46
CA GLU A 64 -3.98 -11.60 -0.17
C GLU A 64 -2.61 -12.27 -0.20
N ILE A 65 -1.57 -11.51 -0.54
CA ILE A 65 -0.20 -12.02 -0.55
C ILE A 65 0.20 -12.42 0.88
N GLU A 66 -0.06 -11.57 1.86
CA GLU A 66 0.27 -11.85 3.26
C GLU A 66 -0.43 -13.12 3.74
N SER A 67 -1.68 -13.35 3.33
CA SER A 67 -2.42 -14.53 3.74
C SER A 67 -1.75 -15.83 3.23
N LYS A 68 -1.01 -15.74 2.15
CA LYS A 68 -0.30 -16.89 1.56
C LYS A 68 1.12 -17.03 2.08
N VAL A 69 1.83 -15.92 2.26
CA VAL A 69 3.25 -15.91 2.64
C VAL A 69 3.43 -15.88 4.15
N GLY A 70 2.68 -15.03 4.85
CA GLY A 70 2.75 -14.92 6.30
C GLY A 70 4.02 -14.30 6.84
N ALA A 71 4.80 -13.58 6.02
CA ALA A 71 6.08 -13.01 6.44
C ALA A 71 5.92 -11.96 7.55
N LEU A 72 4.89 -11.13 7.48
CA LEU A 72 4.66 -10.10 8.48
C LEU A 72 4.36 -10.73 9.84
N LYS A 73 3.57 -11.80 9.87
CA LYS A 73 3.26 -12.52 11.10
C LYS A 73 4.52 -13.14 11.69
N ILE A 74 5.36 -13.75 10.87
CA ILE A 74 6.62 -14.36 11.32
C ILE A 74 7.53 -13.30 11.92
N ILE A 75 7.68 -12.16 11.27
CA ILE A 75 8.51 -11.07 11.75
C ILE A 75 7.99 -10.55 13.09
N SER A 76 6.66 -10.39 13.22
CA SER A 76 6.05 -9.94 14.46
C SER A 76 6.31 -10.91 15.61
N GLU A 77 6.23 -12.22 15.36
CA GLU A 77 6.52 -13.24 16.36
C GLU A 77 7.98 -13.22 16.79
N LEU A 78 8.91 -13.03 15.85
CA LEU A 78 10.33 -12.93 16.17
C LEU A 78 10.64 -11.72 17.02
N LYS A 79 9.97 -10.60 16.77
CA LYS A 79 10.18 -9.37 17.55
C LYS A 79 9.65 -9.47 18.97
N LYS A 80 8.70 -10.35 19.23
CA LYS A 80 8.15 -10.57 20.56
C LYS A 80 9.07 -11.39 21.45
N GLY A 81 9.87 -12.22 20.85
CA GLY A 81 10.81 -13.07 21.56
C GLY A 81 12.00 -12.31 22.05
#